data_3b9be3a58fb5cf4bf3899f11c16a85de
#
_entry.id   3b9be3a58fb5cf4bf3899f11c16a85de
#
_cell.length_a   1.000
_cell.length_b   1.000
_cell.length_c   1.000
_cell.angle_alpha   90.00
_cell.angle_beta   90.00
_cell.angle_gamma   90.00
#
_symmetry.space_group_name_H-M   'P 1'
#
loop_
_entity.id
_entity.type
_entity.pdbx_description
1 polymer ?
#
loop_
_entity_poly.entity_id
_entity_poly.type
_entity_poly.pdbx_seq_one_letter_code
_entity_poly.pdbx_strand_id
1 'polypeptide(L)'
;MAGYFIVNLDIRDPEKFEAYRQRVAPIVERHGGRYLVRGGELHPLEGDLGLKRLVVLEFPSMEAARGFYASPEYAPLLKLRQESAASDIVLVEGSTPPA
;
A
#
# COMPACT_ATOMS: atom_id res chain seq x y z
N MET A 1 -3.61 -17.96 -1.55
CA MET A 1 -4.41 -16.84 -2.04
C MET A 1 -3.63 -15.54 -1.92
N ALA A 2 -3.79 -14.65 -2.88
CA ALA A 2 -3.13 -13.37 -2.85
C ALA A 2 -3.57 -12.53 -1.65
N GLY A 3 -2.70 -11.64 -1.22
CA GLY A 3 -3.01 -10.64 -0.21
C GLY A 3 -2.92 -9.25 -0.83
N TYR A 4 -3.86 -8.38 -0.50
CA TYR A 4 -3.93 -7.04 -1.05
C TYR A 4 -3.88 -5.99 0.07
N PHE A 5 -2.97 -5.03 -0.06
CA PHE A 5 -3.03 -3.84 0.75
C PHE A 5 -3.86 -2.79 0.04
N ILE A 6 -4.86 -2.28 0.72
CA ILE A 6 -5.66 -1.16 0.26
C ILE A 6 -5.28 0.02 1.13
N VAL A 7 -4.73 1.06 0.51
CA VAL A 7 -4.14 2.18 1.24
C VAL A 7 -4.73 3.50 0.77
N ASN A 8 -5.24 4.27 1.71
CA ASN A 8 -5.65 5.65 1.45
C ASN A 8 -4.64 6.57 2.13
N LEU A 9 -4.09 7.50 1.36
CA LEU A 9 -3.06 8.42 1.85
C LEU A 9 -3.51 9.87 1.70
N ASP A 10 -3.41 10.61 2.81
CA ASP A 10 -3.54 12.07 2.78
C ASP A 10 -2.13 12.64 3.02
N ILE A 11 -1.47 13.01 1.94
CA ILE A 11 -0.07 13.43 1.96
C ILE A 11 0.03 14.83 2.55
N ARG A 12 0.82 14.98 3.63
CA ARG A 12 0.99 16.25 4.33
C ARG A 12 2.38 16.84 4.17
N ASP A 13 3.39 16.00 3.95
CA ASP A 13 4.75 16.42 3.67
C ASP A 13 5.21 15.74 2.37
N PRO A 14 5.05 16.43 1.23
CA PRO A 14 5.37 15.84 -0.08
C PRO A 14 6.83 15.40 -0.24
N GLU A 15 7.77 16.14 0.35
CA GLU A 15 9.20 15.79 0.23
C GLU A 15 9.52 14.48 0.96
N LYS A 16 9.01 14.32 2.19
CA LYS A 16 9.20 13.08 2.94
C LYS A 16 8.47 11.92 2.27
N PHE A 17 7.28 12.18 1.74
CA PHE A 17 6.54 11.15 1.05
C PHE A 17 7.24 10.67 -0.22
N GLU A 18 7.86 11.58 -0.97
CA GLU A 18 8.62 11.21 -2.16
C GLU A 18 9.82 10.33 -1.80
N ALA A 19 10.50 10.63 -0.70
CA ALA A 19 11.58 9.78 -0.20
C ALA A 19 11.06 8.39 0.17
N TYR A 20 9.89 8.31 0.81
CA TYR A 20 9.23 7.05 1.13
C TYR A 20 8.91 6.27 -0.14
N ARG A 21 8.29 6.93 -1.12
CA ARG A 21 7.85 6.32 -2.37
C ARG A 21 8.99 5.67 -3.14
N GLN A 22 10.14 6.35 -3.19
CA GLN A 22 11.31 5.83 -3.89
C GLN A 22 11.94 4.64 -3.17
N ARG A 23 11.93 4.65 -1.85
CA ARG A 23 12.59 3.63 -1.04
C ARG A 23 11.77 2.36 -0.86
N VAL A 24 10.45 2.50 -0.85
CA VAL A 24 9.56 1.36 -0.58
C VAL A 24 9.43 0.42 -1.77
N ALA A 25 9.50 0.93 -2.99
CA ALA A 25 9.27 0.13 -4.19
C ALA A 25 10.21 -1.09 -4.29
N PRO A 26 11.55 -0.96 -4.10
CA PRO A 26 12.41 -2.14 -4.13
C PRO A 26 12.10 -3.17 -3.06
N ILE A 27 11.65 -2.72 -1.89
CA ILE A 27 11.31 -3.63 -0.79
C ILE A 27 10.04 -4.41 -1.13
N VAL A 28 9.05 -3.75 -1.72
CA VAL A 28 7.84 -4.40 -2.21
C VAL A 28 8.20 -5.52 -3.19
N GLU A 29 9.06 -5.21 -4.16
CA GLU A 29 9.50 -6.19 -5.16
C GLU A 29 10.22 -7.38 -4.54
N ARG A 30 11.12 -7.14 -3.57
CA ARG A 30 11.86 -8.22 -2.90
C ARG A 30 10.94 -9.18 -2.16
N HIS A 31 9.77 -8.73 -1.72
CA HIS A 31 8.79 -9.56 -1.05
C HIS A 31 7.74 -10.15 -2.01
N GLY A 32 7.95 -9.99 -3.32
CA GLY A 32 7.06 -10.53 -4.33
C GLY A 32 5.83 -9.69 -4.62
N GLY A 33 5.77 -8.48 -4.07
CA GLY A 33 4.64 -7.58 -4.28
C GLY A 33 4.71 -6.79 -5.57
N ARG A 34 3.57 -6.28 -5.98
CA ARG A 34 3.47 -5.36 -7.12
C ARG A 34 2.37 -4.34 -6.89
N TYR A 35 2.51 -3.19 -7.52
CA TYR A 35 1.49 -2.16 -7.49
C TYR A 35 0.42 -2.45 -8.55
N LEU A 36 -0.84 -2.48 -8.13
CA LEU A 36 -1.99 -2.56 -9.05
C LEU A 36 -2.58 -1.17 -9.28
N VAL A 37 -2.60 -0.33 -8.25
CA VAL A 37 -3.01 1.07 -8.32
C VAL A 37 -2.00 1.87 -7.53
N ARG A 38 -1.53 2.96 -8.09
CA ARG A 38 -0.51 3.79 -7.45
C ARG A 38 -0.84 5.27 -7.63
N GLY A 39 -1.91 5.70 -6.96
CA GLY A 39 -2.34 7.10 -6.99
C GLY A 39 -2.96 7.55 -8.28
N GLY A 40 -3.66 6.66 -8.99
CA GLY A 40 -4.40 7.02 -10.18
C GLY A 40 -5.57 7.94 -9.89
N GLU A 41 -6.09 8.59 -10.93
CA GLU A 41 -7.21 9.49 -10.80
C GLU A 41 -8.45 8.78 -10.27
N LEU A 42 -9.12 9.39 -9.32
CA LEU A 42 -10.31 8.83 -8.69
C LEU A 42 -11.58 9.36 -9.37
N HIS A 43 -12.50 8.46 -9.70
CA HIS A 43 -13.77 8.79 -10.37
C HIS A 43 -14.93 8.32 -9.49
N PRO A 44 -15.39 9.11 -8.52
CA PRO A 44 -16.51 8.70 -7.66
C PRO A 44 -17.78 8.50 -8.48
N LEU A 45 -18.42 7.36 -8.30
CA LEU A 45 -19.69 7.04 -8.98
C LEU A 45 -20.87 7.12 -8.03
N GLU A 46 -20.69 6.66 -6.80
CA GLU A 46 -21.72 6.69 -5.76
C GLU A 46 -21.03 6.80 -4.40
N GLY A 47 -21.67 7.51 -3.48
CA GLY A 47 -21.18 7.63 -2.11
C GLY A 47 -19.88 8.39 -1.98
N ASP A 48 -19.28 8.30 -0.79
CA ASP A 48 -18.01 8.95 -0.48
C ASP A 48 -17.18 8.05 0.43
N LEU A 49 -16.10 7.50 -0.10
CA LEU A 49 -15.16 6.70 0.66
C LEU A 49 -14.08 7.56 1.35
N GLY A 50 -14.08 8.86 1.10
CA GLY A 50 -13.06 9.74 1.66
C GLY A 50 -11.66 9.51 1.12
N LEU A 51 -11.55 8.92 -0.06
CA LEU A 51 -10.24 8.64 -0.66
C LEU A 51 -9.56 9.91 -1.13
N LYS A 52 -8.28 10.04 -0.78
CA LYS A 52 -7.42 11.13 -1.25
C LYS A 52 -6.43 10.61 -2.30
N ARG A 53 -5.65 9.60 -1.92
CA ARG A 53 -4.73 8.93 -2.84
C ARG A 53 -4.82 7.43 -2.56
N LEU A 54 -5.28 6.68 -3.55
CA LEU A 54 -5.45 5.24 -3.41
C LEU A 54 -4.23 4.51 -3.94
N VAL A 55 -3.71 3.59 -3.11
CA VAL A 55 -2.66 2.66 -3.52
C VAL A 55 -3.15 1.25 -3.24
N VAL A 56 -3.00 0.37 -4.20
CA VAL A 56 -3.32 -1.05 -4.05
C VAL A 56 -2.10 -1.86 -4.41
N LEU A 57 -1.69 -2.72 -3.48
CA LEU A 57 -0.56 -3.63 -3.64
C LEU A 57 -1.05 -5.06 -3.61
N GLU A 58 -0.49 -5.89 -4.48
CA GLU A 58 -0.75 -7.33 -4.47
C GLU A 58 0.50 -8.08 -4.06
N PHE A 59 0.35 -9.03 -3.15
CA PHE A 59 1.39 -9.99 -2.78
C PHE A 59 0.92 -11.40 -3.12
N PRO A 60 1.84 -12.34 -3.40
CA PRO A 60 1.43 -13.68 -3.82
C PRO A 60 0.69 -14.49 -2.76
N SER A 61 0.79 -14.08 -1.49
CA SER A 61 0.10 -14.71 -0.38
C SER A 61 -0.09 -13.72 0.76
N MET A 62 -1.00 -14.05 1.67
CA MET A 62 -1.18 -13.26 2.90
C MET A 62 0.08 -13.31 3.75
N GLU A 63 0.76 -14.45 3.75
CA GLU A 63 2.02 -14.61 4.48
C GLU A 63 3.10 -13.66 3.95
N ALA A 64 3.26 -13.58 2.63
CA ALA A 64 4.21 -12.66 2.00
C ALA A 64 3.87 -11.20 2.33
N ALA A 65 2.58 -10.85 2.28
CA ALA A 65 2.11 -9.50 2.60
C ALA A 65 2.44 -9.13 4.06
N ARG A 66 2.14 -10.03 4.99
CA ARG A 66 2.45 -9.81 6.41
C ARG A 66 3.95 -9.73 6.65
N GLY A 67 4.72 -10.58 5.96
CA GLY A 67 6.17 -10.58 6.04
C GLY A 67 6.78 -9.26 5.60
N PHE A 68 6.25 -8.69 4.51
CA PHE A 68 6.65 -7.37 4.06
C PHE A 68 6.39 -6.30 5.13
N TYR A 69 5.15 -6.25 5.62
CA TYR A 69 4.72 -5.20 6.56
C TYR A 69 5.51 -5.25 7.87
N ALA A 70 5.84 -6.45 8.33
CA ALA A 70 6.57 -6.67 9.58
C ALA A 70 8.09 -6.72 9.40
N SER A 71 8.60 -6.55 8.17
CA SER A 71 10.02 -6.72 7.91
C SER A 71 10.86 -5.60 8.55
N PRO A 72 12.10 -5.91 8.99
CA PRO A 72 13.02 -4.89 9.49
C PRO A 72 13.36 -3.83 8.44
N GLU A 73 13.35 -4.20 7.16
CA GLU A 73 13.58 -3.28 6.05
C GLU A 73 12.50 -2.21 5.97
N TYR A 74 11.25 -2.59 6.24
CA TYR A 74 10.12 -1.68 6.14
C TYR A 74 9.96 -0.79 7.38
N ALA A 75 10.44 -1.22 8.53
CA ALA A 75 10.23 -0.50 9.79
C ALA A 75 10.58 1.00 9.73
N PRO A 76 11.77 1.43 9.21
CA PRO A 76 12.06 2.86 9.10
C PRO A 76 11.17 3.56 8.08
N LEU A 77 10.71 2.84 7.06
CA LEU A 77 9.82 3.42 6.04
C LEU A 77 8.40 3.56 6.56
N LEU A 78 7.95 2.66 7.40
CA LEU A 78 6.66 2.80 8.08
C LEU A 78 6.61 4.11 8.86
N LYS A 79 7.67 4.41 9.60
CA LYS A 79 7.79 5.64 10.35
C LYS A 79 7.77 6.86 9.43
N LEU A 80 8.54 6.81 8.34
CA LEU A 80 8.59 7.88 7.35
C LEU A 80 7.23 8.14 6.72
N ARG A 81 6.47 7.07 6.41
CA ARG A 81 5.11 7.20 5.89
C ARG A 81 4.20 7.88 6.90
N GLN A 82 4.25 7.46 8.16
CA GLN A 82 3.43 8.05 9.21
C GLN A 82 3.75 9.52 9.46
N GLU A 83 5.00 9.92 9.28
CA GLU A 83 5.43 11.31 9.41
C GLU A 83 5.02 12.16 8.21
N SER A 84 4.85 11.55 7.04
CA SER A 84 4.60 12.29 5.79
C SER A 84 3.14 12.32 5.36
N ALA A 85 2.33 11.41 5.89
CA ALA A 85 0.93 11.26 5.46
C ALA A 85 0.06 10.70 6.57
N ALA A 86 -1.20 11.10 6.57
CA ALA A 86 -2.23 10.39 7.33
C ALA A 86 -2.67 9.20 6.47
N SER A 87 -2.64 8.00 7.03
CA SER A 87 -2.87 6.78 6.25
C SER A 87 -3.91 5.90 6.89
N ASP A 88 -4.76 5.33 6.04
CA ASP A 88 -5.60 4.20 6.39
C ASP A 88 -5.11 3.03 5.54
N ILE A 89 -4.82 1.91 6.17
CA ILE A 89 -4.31 0.74 5.48
C ILE A 89 -5.02 -0.51 5.98
N VAL A 90 -5.43 -1.35 5.05
CA VAL A 90 -6.06 -2.63 5.36
C VAL A 90 -5.44 -3.70 4.47
N LEU A 91 -5.26 -4.89 5.04
CA LEU A 91 -4.83 -6.07 4.31
C LEU A 91 -6.05 -6.97 4.13
N VAL A 92 -6.37 -7.29 2.88
CA VAL A 92 -7.52 -8.13 2.56
C VAL A 92 -7.06 -9.35 1.76
N GLU A 93 -7.65 -10.49 2.10
CA GLU A 93 -7.37 -11.75 1.42
C GLU A 93 -8.10 -11.79 0.09
N GLY A 94 -7.38 -12.21 -0.96
CA GLY A 94 -7.96 -12.35 -2.28
C GLY A 94 -8.94 -13.51 -2.36
N SER A 95 -9.84 -13.44 -3.34
CA SER A 95 -10.80 -14.51 -3.56
C SER A 95 -10.16 -15.68 -4.30
N THR A 96 -10.61 -16.89 -3.97
CA THR A 96 -10.25 -18.07 -4.75
C THR A 96 -11.09 -18.06 -6.02
N PRO A 97 -10.46 -18.21 -7.21
CA PRO A 97 -11.24 -18.30 -8.43
C PRO A 97 -12.25 -19.46 -8.37
N PRO A 98 -13.43 -19.30 -8.97
CA PRO A 98 -14.37 -20.41 -9.05
C PRO A 98 -13.74 -21.59 -9.79
N ALA A 99 -13.99 -22.76 -9.30
CA ALA A 99 -13.49 -23.98 -9.93
C ALA A 99 -14.15 -24.20 -11.31
#